data_574daefdf89cbf57776fec47d320db30
#
_entry.id   574daefdf89cbf57776fec47d320db30
#
_cell.length_a   1.000
_cell.length_b   1.000
_cell.length_c   1.000
_cell.angle_alpha   90.00
_cell.angle_beta   90.00
_cell.angle_gamma   90.00
#
_symmetry.space_group_name_H-M   'P 1'
#
loop_
_entity.id
_entity.type
_entity.pdbx_description
1 polymer ?
#
loop_
_entity_poly.entity_id
_entity_poly.type
_entity_poly.pdbx_seq_one_letter_code
_entity_poly.pdbx_strand_id
1 'polypeptide(L)'
;DLPIMVTLTYNEDGRTLFGTPPETAVVVLQSLGVDAIGVNCSTGPMEMVPLVEKMAEYATIPLIAKPNAGLPELEGKKTVYRMTPEEFAGAGVALVKAGAAIVGGCCGTTEKHIKALSDATRGMELHRPLASHRRILASERKNVEVGLDGNFLVVGERINPTGKKKLQAQLREGKLDLVREMAMAQEENGAAILDINMGMNGIDEKEMMKQVIYEVAATVDCPLCLDTSHIDVMEEALRVYPGRALINSVSLETEKIEHMLPLAKKYGAMFVLLPLSDEGLPK
;
A
#
# COMPACT_ATOMS: atom_id res chain seq x y z
N ASP A 1 -6.66 22.90 4.65
CA ASP A 1 -6.77 21.60 4.00
C ASP A 1 -7.85 20.78 4.70
N LEU A 2 -8.54 19.91 3.96
CA LEU A 2 -9.55 19.01 4.52
C LEU A 2 -8.88 17.67 4.91
N PRO A 3 -9.30 17.04 6.05
CA PRO A 3 -8.83 15.70 6.40
C PRO A 3 -9.26 14.67 5.35
N ILE A 4 -8.35 13.77 5.00
CA ILE A 4 -8.60 12.67 4.07
C ILE A 4 -8.72 11.38 4.86
N MET A 5 -9.90 10.77 4.82
CA MET A 5 -10.19 9.49 5.47
C MET A 5 -10.50 8.43 4.42
N VAL A 6 -9.81 7.30 4.45
CA VAL A 6 -9.99 6.21 3.48
C VAL A 6 -10.44 4.95 4.19
N THR A 7 -11.52 4.33 3.70
CA THR A 7 -11.95 3.01 4.17
C THR A 7 -12.08 2.06 3.00
N LEU A 8 -11.63 0.83 3.20
CA LEU A 8 -11.69 -0.25 2.20
C LEU A 8 -12.65 -1.34 2.64
N THR A 9 -13.17 -2.06 1.66
CA THR A 9 -14.04 -3.22 1.88
C THR A 9 -13.22 -4.50 1.67
N TYR A 10 -13.33 -5.43 2.62
CA TYR A 10 -12.62 -6.70 2.61
C TYR A 10 -13.62 -7.86 2.51
N ASN A 11 -13.26 -8.89 1.74
CA ASN A 11 -14.01 -10.12 1.62
C ASN A 11 -13.79 -11.02 2.86
N GLU A 12 -14.46 -12.17 2.89
CA GLU A 12 -14.35 -13.15 3.99
C GLU A 12 -12.92 -13.71 4.17
N ASP A 13 -12.11 -13.68 3.09
CA ASP A 13 -10.70 -14.08 3.13
C ASP A 13 -9.76 -13.00 3.74
N GLY A 14 -10.32 -11.87 4.19
CA GLY A 14 -9.57 -10.76 4.75
C GLY A 14 -8.80 -9.93 3.73
N ARG A 15 -9.17 -9.99 2.45
CA ARG A 15 -8.55 -9.21 1.38
C ARG A 15 -9.57 -8.34 0.65
N THR A 16 -9.11 -7.27 0.02
CA THR A 16 -9.93 -6.50 -0.92
C THR A 16 -10.24 -7.33 -2.17
N LEU A 17 -11.13 -6.83 -3.02
CA LEU A 17 -11.46 -7.48 -4.29
C LEU A 17 -10.21 -7.76 -5.17
N PHE A 18 -9.20 -6.91 -5.10
CA PHE A 18 -7.94 -7.05 -5.86
C PHE A 18 -6.83 -7.75 -5.07
N GLY A 19 -7.14 -8.32 -3.91
CA GLY A 19 -6.21 -9.15 -3.15
C GLY A 19 -5.34 -8.38 -2.13
N THR A 20 -5.58 -7.09 -1.90
CA THR A 20 -4.83 -6.28 -0.95
C THR A 20 -5.17 -6.66 0.50
N PRO A 21 -4.21 -7.09 1.32
CA PRO A 21 -4.44 -7.35 2.73
C PRO A 21 -4.44 -6.05 3.56
N PRO A 22 -5.03 -6.06 4.79
CA PRO A 22 -5.20 -4.86 5.60
C PRO A 22 -3.89 -4.15 5.95
N GLU A 23 -2.85 -4.88 6.28
CA GLU A 23 -1.52 -4.35 6.59
C GLU A 23 -0.88 -3.62 5.41
N THR A 24 -1.07 -4.13 4.20
CA THR A 24 -0.55 -3.49 2.98
C THR A 24 -1.31 -2.20 2.67
N ALA A 25 -2.63 -2.22 2.81
CA ALA A 25 -3.45 -1.02 2.65
C ALA A 25 -3.01 0.10 3.62
N VAL A 26 -2.73 -0.23 4.90
CA VAL A 26 -2.21 0.73 5.87
C VAL A 26 -0.87 1.28 5.43
N VAL A 27 0.09 0.42 5.08
CA VAL A 27 1.44 0.85 4.67
C VAL A 27 1.40 1.80 3.48
N VAL A 28 0.60 1.49 2.46
CA VAL A 28 0.52 2.30 1.24
C VAL A 28 -0.21 3.62 1.52
N LEU A 29 -1.42 3.58 2.08
CA LEU A 29 -2.26 4.76 2.20
C LEU A 29 -1.75 5.76 3.24
N GLN A 30 -1.24 5.31 4.41
CA GLN A 30 -0.64 6.24 5.37
C GLN A 30 0.63 6.90 4.82
N SER A 31 1.40 6.21 3.97
CA SER A 31 2.59 6.82 3.34
C SER A 31 2.23 7.90 2.32
N LEU A 32 1.04 7.82 1.72
CA LEU A 32 0.46 8.84 0.84
C LEU A 32 -0.10 10.05 1.60
N GLY A 33 -0.10 10.01 2.94
CA GLY A 33 -0.48 11.13 3.78
C GLY A 33 -1.99 11.25 4.05
N VAL A 34 -2.74 10.14 4.03
CA VAL A 34 -4.13 10.16 4.53
C VAL A 34 -4.15 10.34 6.05
N ASP A 35 -5.19 10.99 6.58
CA ASP A 35 -5.31 11.32 8.01
C ASP A 35 -5.93 10.18 8.83
N ALA A 36 -6.69 9.30 8.21
CA ALA A 36 -7.23 8.10 8.84
C ALA A 36 -7.52 7.01 7.80
N ILE A 37 -7.38 5.75 8.19
CA ILE A 37 -7.63 4.59 7.32
C ILE A 37 -8.46 3.55 8.06
N GLY A 38 -9.19 2.71 7.33
CA GLY A 38 -9.90 1.62 7.99
C GLY A 38 -10.73 0.75 7.07
N VAL A 39 -11.73 0.14 7.68
CA VAL A 39 -12.59 -0.86 7.05
C VAL A 39 -14.05 -0.42 7.10
N ASN A 40 -14.81 -0.79 6.06
CA ASN A 40 -16.25 -0.58 6.04
C ASN A 40 -16.99 -1.69 5.30
N CYS A 41 -18.27 -1.82 5.62
CA CYS A 41 -19.20 -2.68 4.88
C CYS A 41 -18.81 -4.18 4.89
N SER A 42 -19.32 -4.95 3.93
CA SER A 42 -19.08 -6.37 3.66
C SER A 42 -19.49 -7.32 4.79
N THR A 43 -18.93 -7.17 5.98
CA THR A 43 -19.10 -8.08 7.11
C THR A 43 -19.76 -7.40 8.31
N GLY A 44 -20.15 -8.19 9.30
CA GLY A 44 -20.55 -7.70 10.61
C GLY A 44 -19.37 -7.18 11.43
N PRO A 45 -19.63 -6.58 12.59
CA PRO A 45 -18.60 -5.95 13.39
C PRO A 45 -17.57 -6.95 13.97
N MET A 46 -17.98 -8.18 14.30
CA MET A 46 -17.06 -9.18 14.88
C MET A 46 -16.07 -9.73 13.85
N GLU A 47 -16.48 -9.87 12.61
CA GLU A 47 -15.64 -10.27 11.49
C GLU A 47 -14.61 -9.20 11.12
N MET A 48 -14.89 -7.91 11.47
CA MET A 48 -13.94 -6.81 11.27
C MET A 48 -12.85 -6.74 12.34
N VAL A 49 -13.05 -7.31 13.53
CA VAL A 49 -12.09 -7.24 14.63
C VAL A 49 -10.69 -7.68 14.20
N PRO A 50 -10.48 -8.88 13.60
CA PRO A 50 -9.15 -9.31 13.19
C PRO A 50 -8.52 -8.44 12.10
N LEU A 51 -9.32 -7.78 11.25
CA LEU A 51 -8.82 -6.84 10.25
C LEU A 51 -8.27 -5.57 10.92
N VAL A 52 -9.01 -5.03 11.91
CA VAL A 52 -8.58 -3.85 12.67
C VAL A 52 -7.33 -4.15 13.51
N GLU A 53 -7.26 -5.31 14.17
CA GLU A 53 -6.07 -5.76 14.91
C GLU A 53 -4.84 -5.79 13.99
N LYS A 54 -4.99 -6.38 12.81
CA LYS A 54 -3.90 -6.47 11.85
C LYS A 54 -3.47 -5.10 11.30
N MET A 55 -4.41 -4.17 11.07
CA MET A 55 -4.10 -2.79 10.73
C MET A 55 -3.36 -2.07 11.86
N ALA A 56 -3.74 -2.29 13.12
CA ALA A 56 -3.16 -1.63 14.29
C ALA A 56 -1.67 -1.93 14.48
N GLU A 57 -1.18 -3.09 14.00
CA GLU A 57 0.24 -3.45 14.03
C GLU A 57 1.11 -2.54 13.15
N TYR A 58 0.51 -1.84 12.19
CA TYR A 58 1.22 -1.02 11.18
C TYR A 58 0.83 0.45 11.21
N ALA A 59 -0.31 0.79 11.82
CA ALA A 59 -0.90 2.11 11.74
C ALA A 59 -0.15 3.14 12.61
N THR A 60 0.23 4.26 11.99
CA THR A 60 0.72 5.47 12.67
C THR A 60 -0.32 6.59 12.67
N ILE A 61 -1.50 6.32 12.12
CA ILE A 61 -2.66 7.20 12.01
C ILE A 61 -3.90 6.52 12.58
N PRO A 62 -4.96 7.25 12.93
CA PRO A 62 -6.20 6.68 13.47
C PRO A 62 -6.85 5.64 12.56
N LEU A 63 -7.37 4.55 13.14
CA LEU A 63 -8.12 3.53 12.43
C LEU A 63 -9.63 3.77 12.51
N ILE A 64 -10.32 3.47 11.40
CA ILE A 64 -11.77 3.60 11.23
C ILE A 64 -12.40 2.22 11.06
N ALA A 65 -13.49 1.94 11.79
CA ALA A 65 -14.31 0.76 11.59
C ALA A 65 -15.79 1.14 11.42
N LYS A 66 -16.37 0.77 10.28
CA LYS A 66 -17.79 1.02 9.95
C LYS A 66 -18.46 -0.28 9.47
N PRO A 67 -18.78 -1.23 10.36
CA PRO A 67 -19.43 -2.49 10.00
C PRO A 67 -20.92 -2.32 9.62
N ASN A 68 -21.47 -3.35 8.98
CA ASN A 68 -22.90 -3.52 8.84
C ASN A 68 -23.53 -3.90 10.19
N ALA A 69 -24.84 -3.74 10.32
CA ALA A 69 -25.60 -4.22 11.48
C ALA A 69 -25.83 -5.75 11.39
N GLY A 70 -24.73 -6.52 11.42
CA GLY A 70 -24.67 -7.95 11.18
C GLY A 70 -24.45 -8.33 9.72
N LEU A 71 -24.50 -9.63 9.43
CA LEU A 71 -24.41 -10.14 8.06
C LEU A 71 -25.72 -9.89 7.30
N PRO A 72 -25.64 -9.65 5.98
CA PRO A 72 -26.84 -9.50 5.16
C PRO A 72 -27.58 -10.82 5.00
N GLU A 73 -28.88 -10.82 5.24
CA GLU A 73 -29.79 -11.95 5.01
C GLU A 73 -30.77 -11.60 3.90
N LEU A 74 -31.18 -12.61 3.12
CA LEU A 74 -32.21 -12.44 2.11
C LEU A 74 -33.58 -12.82 2.69
N GLU A 75 -34.52 -11.86 2.72
CA GLU A 75 -35.92 -12.08 3.04
C GLU A 75 -36.76 -11.81 1.78
N GLY A 76 -37.08 -12.87 1.05
CA GLY A 76 -37.64 -12.76 -0.28
C GLY A 76 -36.68 -12.12 -1.28
N LYS A 77 -36.97 -10.88 -1.72
CA LYS A 77 -36.10 -10.08 -2.63
C LYS A 77 -35.40 -8.92 -1.93
N LYS A 78 -35.52 -8.83 -0.60
CA LYS A 78 -34.92 -7.72 0.17
C LYS A 78 -33.77 -8.22 1.02
N THR A 79 -32.70 -7.44 1.05
CA THR A 79 -31.59 -7.63 2.00
C THR A 79 -32.00 -7.01 3.34
N VAL A 80 -31.91 -7.79 4.42
CA VAL A 80 -32.20 -7.36 5.79
C VAL A 80 -30.98 -7.58 6.67
N TYR A 81 -30.90 -6.77 7.73
CA TYR A 81 -29.84 -6.84 8.75
C TYR A 81 -30.55 -6.99 10.10
N ARG A 82 -30.19 -8.00 10.90
CA ARG A 82 -30.95 -8.40 12.09
C ARG A 82 -30.23 -8.12 13.41
N MET A 83 -28.99 -7.62 13.38
CA MET A 83 -28.27 -7.29 14.61
C MET A 83 -29.01 -6.17 15.36
N THR A 84 -29.24 -6.36 16.65
CA THR A 84 -29.87 -5.35 17.50
C THR A 84 -28.87 -4.21 17.83
N PRO A 85 -29.38 -3.04 18.25
CA PRO A 85 -28.50 -1.95 18.72
C PRO A 85 -27.59 -2.35 19.87
N GLU A 86 -28.05 -3.20 20.79
CA GLU A 86 -27.29 -3.68 21.95
C GLU A 86 -26.15 -4.62 21.52
N GLU A 87 -26.42 -5.56 20.64
CA GLU A 87 -25.42 -6.46 20.06
C GLU A 87 -24.38 -5.67 19.26
N PHE A 88 -24.83 -4.72 18.44
CA PHE A 88 -23.96 -3.84 17.66
C PHE A 88 -23.03 -3.02 18.54
N ALA A 89 -23.55 -2.47 19.64
CA ALA A 89 -22.78 -1.70 20.61
C ALA A 89 -21.71 -2.57 21.30
N GLY A 90 -22.09 -3.79 21.72
CA GLY A 90 -21.12 -4.74 22.31
C GLY A 90 -19.98 -5.11 21.38
N ALA A 91 -20.29 -5.36 20.11
CA ALA A 91 -19.27 -5.62 19.08
C ALA A 91 -18.45 -4.36 18.75
N GLY A 92 -19.03 -3.16 18.81
CA GLY A 92 -18.32 -1.90 18.67
C GLY A 92 -17.27 -1.68 19.77
N VAL A 93 -17.52 -2.11 20.98
CA VAL A 93 -16.52 -2.12 22.07
C VAL A 93 -15.34 -3.02 21.72
N ALA A 94 -15.57 -4.18 21.09
CA ALA A 94 -14.50 -5.05 20.62
C ALA A 94 -13.64 -4.38 19.52
N LEU A 95 -14.25 -3.65 18.59
CA LEU A 95 -13.53 -2.89 17.55
C LEU A 95 -12.65 -1.79 18.16
N VAL A 96 -13.12 -1.07 19.18
CA VAL A 96 -12.30 -0.06 19.90
C VAL A 96 -11.12 -0.73 20.58
N LYS A 97 -11.33 -1.88 21.25
CA LYS A 97 -10.25 -2.65 21.88
C LYS A 97 -9.22 -3.20 20.87
N ALA A 98 -9.68 -3.53 19.65
CA ALA A 98 -8.83 -3.98 18.56
C ALA A 98 -7.95 -2.85 17.96
N GLY A 99 -8.28 -1.58 18.25
CA GLY A 99 -7.48 -0.44 17.81
C GLY A 99 -8.24 0.64 17.03
N ALA A 100 -9.55 0.47 16.79
CA ALA A 100 -10.33 1.50 16.11
C ALA A 100 -10.47 2.75 16.99
N ALA A 101 -10.03 3.90 16.46
CA ALA A 101 -10.21 5.21 17.10
C ALA A 101 -11.51 5.90 16.65
N ILE A 102 -12.01 5.55 15.49
CA ILE A 102 -13.24 6.07 14.90
C ILE A 102 -14.15 4.88 14.60
N VAL A 103 -15.32 4.84 15.22
CA VAL A 103 -16.31 3.78 15.02
C VAL A 103 -17.63 4.36 14.54
N GLY A 104 -18.30 3.63 13.68
CA GLY A 104 -19.57 4.03 13.13
C GLY A 104 -20.33 2.83 12.60
N GLY A 105 -21.19 3.05 11.62
CA GLY A 105 -21.97 1.98 11.01
C GLY A 105 -22.04 2.14 9.49
N CYS A 106 -22.46 1.05 8.83
CA CYS A 106 -22.72 0.99 7.40
C CYS A 106 -24.13 0.43 7.15
N CYS A 107 -24.27 -0.56 6.30
CA CYS A 107 -25.60 -1.09 5.91
C CYS A 107 -26.36 -1.66 7.12
N GLY A 108 -27.64 -1.38 7.17
CA GLY A 108 -28.55 -1.84 8.24
C GLY A 108 -28.47 -1.06 9.56
N THR A 109 -27.49 -0.16 9.74
CA THR A 109 -27.41 0.65 10.95
C THR A 109 -28.43 1.79 10.94
N THR A 110 -29.01 2.06 12.09
CA THR A 110 -29.97 3.13 12.35
C THR A 110 -29.43 4.05 13.43
N GLU A 111 -30.14 5.16 13.68
CA GLU A 111 -29.82 6.08 14.78
C GLU A 111 -29.77 5.37 16.15
N LYS A 112 -30.57 4.31 16.36
CA LYS A 112 -30.57 3.52 17.59
C LYS A 112 -29.26 2.74 17.76
N HIS A 113 -28.76 2.14 16.68
CA HIS A 113 -27.44 1.45 16.69
C HIS A 113 -26.32 2.43 17.01
N ILE A 114 -26.31 3.59 16.37
CA ILE A 114 -25.27 4.61 16.61
C ILE A 114 -25.37 5.19 18.03
N LYS A 115 -26.58 5.39 18.55
CA LYS A 115 -26.79 5.85 19.93
C LYS A 115 -26.25 4.82 20.94
N ALA A 116 -26.60 3.55 20.78
CA ALA A 116 -26.14 2.47 21.66
C ALA A 116 -24.61 2.32 21.59
N LEU A 117 -24.02 2.36 20.36
CA LEU A 117 -22.58 2.35 20.14
C LEU A 117 -21.88 3.51 20.85
N SER A 118 -22.39 4.73 20.67
CA SER A 118 -21.83 5.95 21.31
C SER A 118 -21.88 5.86 22.84
N ASP A 119 -22.97 5.35 23.40
CA ASP A 119 -23.12 5.20 24.85
C ASP A 119 -22.17 4.13 25.40
N ALA A 120 -22.00 3.00 24.70
CA ALA A 120 -21.14 1.90 25.10
C ALA A 120 -19.64 2.22 25.00
N THR A 121 -19.24 3.06 24.04
CA THR A 121 -17.83 3.41 23.82
C THR A 121 -17.41 4.70 24.51
N ARG A 122 -18.34 5.41 25.14
CA ARG A 122 -18.08 6.67 25.85
C ARG A 122 -17.07 6.47 26.98
N GLY A 123 -15.96 7.25 26.92
CA GLY A 123 -14.91 7.19 27.94
C GLY A 123 -13.98 6.00 27.86
N MET A 124 -14.08 5.17 26.82
CA MET A 124 -13.08 4.13 26.58
C MET A 124 -11.72 4.74 26.26
N GLU A 125 -10.67 4.11 26.73
CA GLU A 125 -9.31 4.47 26.33
C GLU A 125 -9.08 4.07 24.88
N LEU A 126 -8.55 5.01 24.09
CA LEU A 126 -8.24 4.77 22.69
C LEU A 126 -6.86 4.12 22.54
N HIS A 127 -6.79 3.14 21.65
CA HIS A 127 -5.50 2.64 21.17
C HIS A 127 -4.73 3.79 20.52
N ARG A 128 -3.48 3.99 20.95
CA ARG A 128 -2.60 5.00 20.34
C ARG A 128 -1.90 4.39 19.14
N PRO A 129 -1.96 5.04 17.96
CA PRO A 129 -1.17 4.62 16.82
C PRO A 129 0.32 4.54 17.15
N LEU A 130 1.07 3.79 16.37
CA LEU A 130 2.53 3.67 16.51
C LEU A 130 3.19 5.05 16.44
N ALA A 131 4.26 5.26 17.21
CA ALA A 131 4.95 6.54 17.26
C ALA A 131 5.76 6.86 16.00
N SER A 132 6.12 5.86 15.21
CA SER A 132 6.93 6.03 14.01
C SER A 132 6.59 5.00 12.95
N HIS A 133 6.79 5.38 11.70
CA HIS A 133 6.66 4.49 10.55
C HIS A 133 7.74 3.40 10.56
N ARG A 134 7.34 2.18 10.30
CA ARG A 134 8.23 1.07 9.95
C ARG A 134 8.77 1.29 8.53
N ARG A 135 9.98 0.80 8.25
CA ARG A 135 10.60 0.88 6.91
C ARG A 135 10.10 -0.27 6.04
N ILE A 136 8.93 -0.11 5.46
CA ILE A 136 8.24 -1.16 4.70
C ILE A 136 8.05 -0.69 3.28
N LEU A 137 8.51 -1.48 2.31
CA LEU A 137 8.12 -1.40 0.92
C LEU A 137 6.88 -2.25 0.70
N ALA A 138 6.03 -1.88 -0.23
CA ALA A 138 4.82 -2.63 -0.53
C ALA A 138 4.55 -2.69 -2.03
N SER A 139 4.12 -3.87 -2.48
CA SER A 139 3.33 -4.00 -3.70
C SER A 139 1.85 -3.76 -3.38
N GLU A 140 0.95 -4.09 -4.29
CA GLU A 140 -0.48 -4.12 -4.02
C GLU A 140 -0.87 -5.23 -3.02
N ARG A 141 -0.08 -6.31 -2.95
CA ARG A 141 -0.44 -7.56 -2.25
C ARG A 141 0.52 -8.02 -1.17
N LYS A 142 1.73 -7.45 -1.09
CA LYS A 142 2.80 -7.92 -0.19
C LYS A 142 3.61 -6.77 0.38
N ASN A 143 3.97 -6.91 1.65
CA ASN A 143 4.89 -6.01 2.36
C ASN A 143 6.28 -6.63 2.47
N VAL A 144 7.32 -5.81 2.36
CA VAL A 144 8.71 -6.17 2.63
C VAL A 144 9.31 -5.15 3.58
N GLU A 145 9.60 -5.57 4.80
CA GLU A 145 10.23 -4.71 5.80
C GLU A 145 11.74 -4.69 5.65
N VAL A 146 12.32 -3.49 5.60
CA VAL A 146 13.75 -3.25 5.49
C VAL A 146 14.28 -2.82 6.85
N GLY A 147 14.95 -3.73 7.55
CA GLY A 147 15.49 -3.52 8.91
C GLY A 147 16.95 -3.94 9.03
N LEU A 148 17.70 -3.29 9.93
CA LEU A 148 19.11 -3.63 10.17
C LEU A 148 19.25 -5.00 10.84
N ASP A 149 18.27 -5.38 11.67
CA ASP A 149 18.24 -6.66 12.40
C ASP A 149 17.30 -7.69 11.71
N GLY A 150 16.85 -7.36 10.47
CA GLY A 150 15.97 -8.21 9.68
C GLY A 150 16.71 -9.25 8.85
N ASN A 151 15.94 -10.00 8.07
CA ASN A 151 16.50 -10.94 7.10
C ASN A 151 17.26 -10.22 6.00
N PHE A 152 18.27 -10.91 5.43
CA PHE A 152 18.92 -10.45 4.21
C PHE A 152 17.93 -10.40 3.05
N LEU A 153 17.85 -9.25 2.38
CA LEU A 153 16.94 -9.02 1.26
C LEU A 153 17.72 -8.94 -0.04
N VAL A 154 17.28 -9.70 -1.03
CA VAL A 154 17.83 -9.64 -2.38
C VAL A 154 17.01 -8.72 -3.25
N VAL A 155 17.65 -7.76 -3.90
CA VAL A 155 17.05 -6.94 -4.96
C VAL A 155 17.43 -7.54 -6.31
N GLY A 156 16.42 -7.95 -7.08
CA GLY A 156 16.61 -8.49 -8.43
C GLY A 156 16.74 -7.37 -9.45
N GLU A 157 17.85 -7.27 -10.17
CA GLU A 157 18.20 -6.19 -11.11
C GLU A 157 18.19 -6.64 -12.59
N ARG A 158 17.53 -7.73 -12.93
CA ARG A 158 17.59 -8.27 -14.30
C ARG A 158 16.73 -7.48 -15.31
N ILE A 159 15.72 -6.73 -14.85
CA ILE A 159 14.83 -5.92 -15.70
C ILE A 159 15.51 -4.55 -15.99
N ASN A 160 16.60 -4.63 -16.72
CA ASN A 160 17.43 -3.50 -17.12
C ASN A 160 17.98 -3.78 -18.53
N PRO A 161 17.70 -2.94 -19.55
CA PRO A 161 18.11 -3.18 -20.93
C PRO A 161 19.61 -3.01 -21.18
N THR A 162 20.37 -2.46 -20.24
CA THR A 162 21.82 -2.23 -20.41
C THR A 162 22.55 -3.54 -20.73
N GLY A 163 23.19 -3.59 -21.88
CA GLY A 163 23.94 -4.77 -22.34
C GLY A 163 23.08 -5.96 -22.82
N LYS A 164 21.75 -5.89 -22.73
CA LYS A 164 20.83 -7.01 -23.04
C LYS A 164 20.14 -6.81 -24.40
N LYS A 165 20.82 -7.14 -25.50
CA LYS A 165 20.34 -6.92 -26.89
C LYS A 165 18.93 -7.50 -27.16
N LYS A 166 18.61 -8.70 -26.62
CA LYS A 166 17.27 -9.32 -26.81
C LYS A 166 16.19 -8.49 -26.13
N LEU A 167 16.42 -8.04 -24.90
CA LEU A 167 15.47 -7.21 -24.16
C LEU A 167 15.27 -5.87 -24.88
N GLN A 168 16.36 -5.22 -25.29
CA GLN A 168 16.30 -3.96 -26.06
C GLN A 168 15.47 -4.11 -27.34
N ALA A 169 15.61 -5.21 -28.08
CA ALA A 169 14.85 -5.45 -29.31
C ALA A 169 13.34 -5.57 -28.99
N GLN A 170 12.97 -6.35 -27.97
CA GLN A 170 11.55 -6.50 -27.58
C GLN A 170 10.94 -5.19 -27.09
N LEU A 171 11.66 -4.41 -26.26
CA LEU A 171 11.16 -3.12 -25.78
C LEU A 171 10.92 -2.14 -26.94
N ARG A 172 11.79 -2.11 -27.99
CA ARG A 172 11.53 -1.29 -29.19
C ARG A 172 10.31 -1.74 -29.99
N GLU A 173 9.94 -3.01 -29.92
CA GLU A 173 8.73 -3.56 -30.53
C GLU A 173 7.48 -3.43 -29.61
N GLY A 174 7.63 -2.86 -28.40
CA GLY A 174 6.56 -2.79 -27.40
C GLY A 174 6.18 -4.15 -26.78
N LYS A 175 7.06 -5.15 -26.84
CA LYS A 175 6.85 -6.49 -26.29
C LYS A 175 7.46 -6.60 -24.89
N LEU A 176 6.69 -7.18 -23.96
CA LEU A 176 7.07 -7.31 -22.56
C LEU A 176 7.23 -8.78 -22.09
N ASP A 177 7.24 -9.74 -23.01
CA ASP A 177 7.34 -11.17 -22.66
C ASP A 177 8.62 -11.49 -21.85
N LEU A 178 9.78 -10.96 -22.27
CA LEU A 178 11.03 -11.13 -21.52
C LEU A 178 11.01 -10.41 -20.18
N VAL A 179 10.34 -9.28 -20.08
CA VAL A 179 10.17 -8.57 -18.78
C VAL A 179 9.41 -9.46 -17.82
N ARG A 180 8.28 -10.06 -18.26
CA ARG A 180 7.49 -11.00 -17.47
C ARG A 180 8.30 -12.22 -17.05
N GLU A 181 8.99 -12.86 -17.99
CA GLU A 181 9.85 -14.02 -17.69
C GLU A 181 10.93 -13.68 -16.67
N MET A 182 11.58 -12.52 -16.81
CA MET A 182 12.61 -12.06 -15.86
C MET A 182 12.03 -11.75 -14.49
N ALA A 183 10.84 -11.16 -14.41
CA ALA A 183 10.17 -10.87 -13.15
C ALA A 183 9.86 -12.16 -12.39
N MET A 184 9.20 -13.09 -13.03
CA MET A 184 8.87 -14.41 -12.45
C MET A 184 10.12 -15.16 -12.00
N ALA A 185 11.13 -15.27 -12.87
CA ALA A 185 12.36 -15.97 -12.54
C ALA A 185 13.10 -15.36 -11.34
N GLN A 186 13.10 -14.04 -11.20
CA GLN A 186 13.74 -13.39 -10.06
C GLN A 186 12.96 -13.64 -8.75
N GLU A 187 11.62 -13.55 -8.76
CA GLU A 187 10.80 -13.85 -7.60
C GLU A 187 10.93 -15.33 -7.19
N GLU A 188 10.88 -16.28 -8.14
CA GLU A 188 11.07 -17.70 -7.90
C GLU A 188 12.46 -18.03 -7.31
N ASN A 189 13.47 -17.25 -7.67
CA ASN A 189 14.83 -17.37 -7.12
C ASN A 189 15.06 -16.55 -5.83
N GLY A 190 14.00 -16.06 -5.21
CA GLY A 190 14.04 -15.45 -3.87
C GLY A 190 14.36 -13.96 -3.84
N ALA A 191 14.22 -13.23 -4.95
CA ALA A 191 14.25 -11.78 -4.91
C ALA A 191 13.08 -11.26 -4.05
N ALA A 192 13.40 -10.39 -3.10
CA ALA A 192 12.41 -9.76 -2.23
C ALA A 192 11.84 -8.46 -2.84
N ILE A 193 12.62 -7.82 -3.70
CA ILE A 193 12.33 -6.55 -4.37
C ILE A 193 12.81 -6.68 -5.82
N LEU A 194 12.09 -6.11 -6.78
CA LEU A 194 12.54 -6.06 -8.18
C LEU A 194 12.87 -4.63 -8.59
N ASP A 195 14.11 -4.44 -9.05
CA ASP A 195 14.58 -3.19 -9.64
C ASP A 195 14.20 -3.13 -11.12
N ILE A 196 13.65 -2.01 -11.55
CA ILE A 196 13.18 -1.77 -12.91
C ILE A 196 13.86 -0.53 -13.48
N ASN A 197 14.63 -0.73 -14.55
CA ASN A 197 15.27 0.33 -15.31
C ASN A 197 14.88 0.21 -16.79
N MET A 198 14.44 1.33 -17.40
CA MET A 198 14.06 1.40 -18.82
C MET A 198 14.93 2.38 -19.61
N GLY A 199 16.06 2.84 -19.05
CA GLY A 199 16.99 3.78 -19.67
C GLY A 199 17.71 3.18 -20.89
N MET A 200 17.18 3.46 -22.10
CA MET A 200 17.83 3.08 -23.36
C MET A 200 17.42 4.01 -24.51
N ASN A 201 18.27 4.09 -25.52
CA ASN A 201 17.95 4.85 -26.72
C ASN A 201 16.90 4.17 -27.62
N GLY A 202 16.05 4.98 -28.24
CA GLY A 202 15.09 4.53 -29.26
C GLY A 202 13.75 4.06 -28.70
N ILE A 203 13.42 4.42 -27.46
CA ILE A 203 12.09 4.29 -26.86
C ILE A 203 11.74 5.57 -26.10
N ASP A 204 10.45 5.76 -25.83
CA ASP A 204 9.97 6.71 -24.83
C ASP A 204 10.08 6.02 -23.46
N GLU A 205 11.08 6.42 -22.66
CA GLU A 205 11.36 5.81 -21.36
C GLU A 205 10.17 5.95 -20.40
N LYS A 206 9.51 7.11 -20.40
CA LYS A 206 8.37 7.40 -19.54
C LYS A 206 7.20 6.46 -19.82
N GLU A 207 6.83 6.30 -21.07
CA GLU A 207 5.74 5.43 -21.48
C GLU A 207 6.10 3.95 -21.25
N MET A 208 7.34 3.56 -21.57
CA MET A 208 7.82 2.20 -21.35
C MET A 208 7.86 1.83 -19.86
N MET A 209 8.33 2.74 -19.01
CA MET A 209 8.35 2.52 -17.54
C MET A 209 6.95 2.24 -17.00
N LYS A 210 5.93 2.99 -17.42
CA LYS A 210 4.53 2.74 -17.02
C LYS A 210 4.06 1.37 -17.45
N GLN A 211 4.27 1.00 -18.71
CA GLN A 211 3.85 -0.29 -19.25
C GLN A 211 4.53 -1.45 -18.50
N VAL A 212 5.82 -1.33 -18.22
CA VAL A 212 6.58 -2.34 -17.46
C VAL A 212 6.10 -2.43 -16.02
N ILE A 213 5.81 -1.31 -15.36
CA ILE A 213 5.23 -1.32 -14.00
C ILE A 213 3.90 -2.07 -13.98
N TYR A 214 2.98 -1.79 -14.90
CA TYR A 214 1.70 -2.51 -15.00
C TYR A 214 1.90 -4.01 -15.24
N GLU A 215 2.78 -4.36 -16.16
CA GLU A 215 3.08 -5.77 -16.50
C GLU A 215 3.66 -6.52 -15.30
N VAL A 216 4.67 -5.95 -14.64
CA VAL A 216 5.35 -6.60 -13.51
C VAL A 216 4.43 -6.67 -12.29
N ALA A 217 3.70 -5.60 -11.96
CA ALA A 217 2.76 -5.61 -10.84
C ALA A 217 1.60 -6.60 -11.03
N ALA A 218 1.20 -6.88 -12.28
CA ALA A 218 0.21 -7.91 -12.59
C ALA A 218 0.78 -9.33 -12.53
N THR A 219 2.11 -9.49 -12.65
CA THR A 219 2.78 -10.79 -12.81
C THR A 219 3.31 -11.35 -11.49
N VAL A 220 3.88 -10.51 -10.62
CA VAL A 220 4.55 -10.91 -9.37
C VAL A 220 4.08 -10.07 -8.19
N ASP A 221 4.36 -10.55 -6.97
CA ASP A 221 3.99 -9.86 -5.73
C ASP A 221 5.13 -9.03 -5.11
N CYS A 222 6.33 -9.08 -5.66
CA CYS A 222 7.46 -8.31 -5.15
C CYS A 222 7.22 -6.79 -5.24
N PRO A 223 7.51 -6.00 -4.19
CA PRO A 223 7.62 -4.55 -4.29
C PRO A 223 8.65 -4.12 -5.32
N LEU A 224 8.45 -2.95 -5.93
CA LEU A 224 9.31 -2.43 -6.98
C LEU A 224 10.28 -1.36 -6.46
N CYS A 225 11.51 -1.44 -6.97
CA CYS A 225 12.52 -0.42 -6.96
C CYS A 225 12.52 0.25 -8.33
N LEU A 226 12.28 1.55 -8.38
CA LEU A 226 12.19 2.31 -9.62
C LEU A 226 13.51 3.01 -9.87
N ASP A 227 14.19 2.60 -10.94
CA ASP A 227 15.53 3.09 -11.30
C ASP A 227 15.49 3.95 -12.56
N THR A 228 15.56 5.24 -12.36
CA THR A 228 15.75 6.23 -13.42
C THR A 228 16.39 7.51 -12.88
N SER A 229 17.23 8.14 -13.70
CA SER A 229 17.79 9.46 -13.40
C SER A 229 16.89 10.62 -13.83
N HIS A 230 15.83 10.36 -14.60
CA HIS A 230 14.93 11.38 -15.13
C HIS A 230 13.76 11.64 -14.15
N ILE A 231 13.66 12.88 -13.70
CA ILE A 231 12.68 13.30 -12.68
C ILE A 231 11.24 13.10 -13.15
N ASP A 232 10.96 13.42 -14.40
CA ASP A 232 9.63 13.29 -15.00
C ASP A 232 9.23 11.83 -15.25
N VAL A 233 10.19 10.94 -15.55
CA VAL A 233 9.97 9.48 -15.61
C VAL A 233 9.67 8.95 -14.23
N MET A 234 10.44 9.36 -13.21
CA MET A 234 10.23 8.95 -11.81
C MET A 234 8.84 9.38 -11.32
N GLU A 235 8.42 10.61 -11.60
CA GLU A 235 7.10 11.08 -11.16
C GLU A 235 5.97 10.24 -11.78
N GLU A 236 6.01 9.95 -13.07
CA GLU A 236 5.00 9.11 -13.72
C GLU A 236 5.05 7.66 -13.22
N ALA A 237 6.23 7.11 -12.99
CA ALA A 237 6.39 5.77 -12.43
C ALA A 237 5.77 5.66 -11.03
N LEU A 238 6.05 6.61 -10.14
CA LEU A 238 5.47 6.68 -8.80
C LEU A 238 3.95 6.88 -8.82
N ARG A 239 3.43 7.64 -9.78
CA ARG A 239 2.00 7.90 -9.95
C ARG A 239 1.20 6.65 -10.27
N VAL A 240 1.75 5.75 -11.08
CA VAL A 240 1.04 4.55 -11.55
C VAL A 240 1.33 3.31 -10.70
N TYR A 241 2.37 3.32 -9.89
CA TYR A 241 2.72 2.16 -9.07
C TYR A 241 1.72 1.97 -7.91
N PRO A 242 1.02 0.81 -7.83
CA PRO A 242 -0.03 0.58 -6.83
C PRO A 242 0.53 0.11 -5.47
N GLY A 243 1.66 0.66 -5.03
CA GLY A 243 2.34 0.24 -3.83
C GLY A 243 3.16 1.37 -3.18
N ARG A 244 4.04 1.01 -2.27
CA ARG A 244 5.06 1.89 -1.70
C ARG A 244 6.42 1.53 -2.29
N ALA A 245 6.87 2.32 -3.26
CA ALA A 245 8.08 2.07 -4.03
C ALA A 245 9.37 2.38 -3.27
N LEU A 246 10.48 1.80 -3.77
CA LEU A 246 11.84 2.26 -3.50
C LEU A 246 12.34 3.08 -4.70
N ILE A 247 12.79 4.31 -4.49
CA ILE A 247 13.44 5.13 -5.52
C ILE A 247 14.93 4.78 -5.57
N ASN A 248 15.44 4.43 -6.74
CA ASN A 248 16.85 4.20 -6.99
C ASN A 248 17.34 5.26 -8.01
N SER A 249 18.03 6.28 -7.57
CA SER A 249 18.42 6.71 -6.25
C SER A 249 18.29 8.23 -6.10
N VAL A 250 18.38 8.74 -4.89
CA VAL A 250 18.49 10.18 -4.64
C VAL A 250 19.94 10.47 -4.28
N SER A 251 20.64 11.21 -5.12
CA SER A 251 22.00 11.72 -4.81
C SER A 251 21.93 13.01 -3.99
N LEU A 252 23.06 13.41 -3.43
CA LEU A 252 23.21 14.68 -2.71
C LEU A 252 23.47 15.87 -3.65
N GLU A 253 23.34 15.67 -4.96
CA GLU A 253 23.35 16.75 -5.94
C GLU A 253 22.14 17.66 -5.73
N THR A 254 22.36 18.98 -5.79
CA THR A 254 21.32 19.98 -5.48
C THR A 254 20.02 19.75 -6.27
N GLU A 255 20.14 19.54 -7.58
CA GLU A 255 18.99 19.30 -8.45
C GLU A 255 18.16 18.05 -8.02
N LYS A 256 18.87 16.97 -7.64
CA LYS A 256 18.19 15.72 -7.20
C LYS A 256 17.49 15.90 -5.86
N ILE A 257 18.12 16.58 -4.91
CA ILE A 257 17.51 16.88 -3.62
C ILE A 257 16.24 17.72 -3.81
N GLU A 258 16.33 18.80 -4.59
CA GLU A 258 15.22 19.74 -4.79
C GLU A 258 14.00 19.13 -5.49
N HIS A 259 14.17 18.12 -6.33
CA HIS A 259 13.11 17.52 -7.11
C HIS A 259 12.70 16.12 -6.64
N MET A 260 13.65 15.22 -6.35
CA MET A 260 13.32 13.83 -5.97
C MET A 260 12.78 13.68 -4.56
N LEU A 261 13.26 14.47 -3.57
CA LEU A 261 12.72 14.40 -2.21
C LEU A 261 11.26 14.83 -2.10
N PRO A 262 10.80 15.93 -2.78
CA PRO A 262 9.38 16.25 -2.87
C PRO A 262 8.54 15.13 -3.50
N LEU A 263 9.05 14.44 -4.53
CA LEU A 263 8.37 13.28 -5.13
C LEU A 263 8.29 12.11 -4.15
N ALA A 264 9.39 11.77 -3.48
CA ALA A 264 9.38 10.73 -2.45
C ALA A 264 8.35 11.02 -1.36
N LYS A 265 8.25 12.27 -0.90
CA LYS A 265 7.25 12.71 0.07
C LYS A 265 5.83 12.64 -0.49
N LYS A 266 5.61 13.12 -1.71
CA LYS A 266 4.28 13.18 -2.37
C LYS A 266 3.68 11.80 -2.56
N TYR A 267 4.49 10.83 -2.94
CA TYR A 267 4.06 9.46 -3.23
C TYR A 267 4.38 8.46 -2.09
N GLY A 268 4.89 8.96 -0.96
CA GLY A 268 5.20 8.14 0.22
C GLY A 268 6.30 7.11 0.01
N ALA A 269 7.12 7.27 -1.02
CA ALA A 269 8.16 6.32 -1.39
C ALA A 269 9.35 6.33 -0.42
N MET A 270 10.02 5.20 -0.30
CA MET A 270 11.36 5.11 0.27
C MET A 270 12.40 5.39 -0.83
N PHE A 271 13.63 5.69 -0.45
CA PHE A 271 14.70 5.91 -1.43
C PHE A 271 16.06 5.39 -0.95
N VAL A 272 16.89 5.02 -1.90
CA VAL A 272 18.31 4.77 -1.68
C VAL A 272 19.03 6.11 -1.75
N LEU A 273 19.72 6.48 -0.66
CA LEU A 273 20.59 7.65 -0.65
C LEU A 273 21.94 7.31 -1.26
N LEU A 274 22.29 7.98 -2.34
CA LEU A 274 23.60 7.91 -2.95
C LEU A 274 24.46 9.10 -2.48
N PRO A 275 25.55 8.89 -1.72
CA PRO A 275 26.35 9.98 -1.17
C PRO A 275 27.30 10.59 -2.24
N LEU A 276 26.75 10.97 -3.38
CA LEU A 276 27.39 11.71 -4.46
C LEU A 276 26.82 13.13 -4.44
N SER A 277 27.66 14.14 -4.33
CA SER A 277 27.28 15.56 -4.32
C SER A 277 27.82 16.28 -5.56
N ASP A 278 27.46 17.57 -5.70
CA ASP A 278 28.00 18.45 -6.76
C ASP A 278 29.54 18.55 -6.69
N GLU A 279 30.14 18.26 -5.54
CA GLU A 279 31.61 18.22 -5.34
C GLU A 279 32.22 16.83 -5.65
N GLY A 280 31.41 15.84 -5.98
CA GLY A 280 31.77 14.46 -6.24
C GLY A 280 31.61 13.54 -5.04
N LEU A 281 32.39 12.44 -5.01
CA LEU A 281 32.33 11.45 -3.92
C LEU A 281 32.92 12.04 -2.61
N PRO A 282 32.33 11.68 -1.46
CA PRO A 282 32.88 12.06 -0.16
C PRO A 282 34.27 11.48 0.01
N LYS A 283 35.17 12.29 0.62
CA LYS A 283 36.58 11.93 0.91
C LYS A 283 36.69 11.27 2.28
#